data_f868a476fa560516a0de8f19aae6706d
#
_entry.id   f868a476fa560516a0de8f19aae6706d
#
_cell.length_a   1.000
_cell.length_b   1.000
_cell.length_c   1.000
_cell.angle_alpha   90.00
_cell.angle_beta   90.00
_cell.angle_gamma   90.00
#
_symmetry.space_group_name_H-M   'P 1'
#
loop_
_entity.id
_entity.type
_entity.pdbx_description
1 polymer ?
#
loop_
_entity_poly.entity_id
_entity_poly.type
_entity_poly.pdbx_seq_one_letter_code
_entity_poly.pdbx_strand_id
1 'polypeptide(L)'
;MGTRKGHNGGGTLIDFDGGNASEMGRRGGVASGKSRRQKRTLSELSALMVRQELRGEDAAELAALYPDLGGELTQGAAMVAGQVAAARNGSTQAFQALREMEAEQAARDAEDGRPFERDFVRYVGPAFWTVHYHLTREDQNEFWMPGGRGSGKSSAVSQEIVAGMMEHPDRSAYVFMAVGEGMEGGPFEQVRWAIDRLGVSDEWESRKSPMMWRRKSTGQAIRFRGLDKASKTKSTKAPSGTYYAYQWFEEADQLSGPQAIRTVLQSLTRDAGGGAYFARFYTFNPPRVAESWANRLCAQREAQGKPVYRSTFLQLPPDWVSDQMREDAEELEKTDPDAYRHEYLGDSVGIGGMVFDRVEFREIPDEEIAAFDNPQAGEDFGWWPDPWAMTLSEWQPGKRTLLTWREDGGNKLTPDESAKRAAKLLTWADEPGKKPIYHRMPVWADDADPQQIAQQRDAGLDAHPAGKGGLRMASYRWLSSIKWVIDPARCPRLADEVRRKQYERLASGQFVERIPDGDDHWIDATRYAAMRLVRQRGAYRQQQR
;
A
#
# COMPACT_ATOMS: atom_id res chain seq x y z
N MET A 1 -52.66 -15.37 -31.63
CA MET A 1 -51.53 -15.32 -32.63
C MET A 1 -50.70 -14.05 -32.33
N GLY A 2 -49.62 -14.20 -31.61
CA GLY A 2 -48.74 -13.09 -31.20
C GLY A 2 -47.32 -13.35 -31.69
N THR A 3 -46.91 -12.62 -32.70
CA THR A 3 -45.57 -12.65 -33.29
C THR A 3 -44.59 -11.89 -32.37
N ARG A 4 -43.62 -12.59 -31.77
CA ARG A 4 -42.46 -11.97 -31.15
C ARG A 4 -41.37 -11.73 -32.20
N LYS A 5 -41.12 -10.46 -32.53
CA LYS A 5 -39.95 -10.03 -33.32
C LYS A 5 -38.70 -10.01 -32.45
N GLY A 6 -37.75 -10.90 -32.70
CA GLY A 6 -36.38 -10.81 -32.14
C GLY A 6 -35.51 -10.05 -33.16
N HIS A 7 -34.85 -8.97 -32.70
CA HIS A 7 -33.90 -8.18 -33.50
C HIS A 7 -32.49 -8.68 -33.18
N ASN A 8 -31.83 -9.32 -34.16
CA ASN A 8 -30.37 -9.43 -34.20
C ASN A 8 -29.94 -9.32 -35.67
N GLY A 9 -28.94 -8.49 -35.90
CA GLY A 9 -28.55 -7.94 -37.18
C GLY A 9 -28.40 -8.93 -38.35
N GLY A 10 -28.98 -8.59 -39.48
CA GLY A 10 -28.53 -8.95 -40.83
C GLY A 10 -28.86 -10.36 -41.35
N GLY A 11 -29.71 -11.15 -40.69
CA GLY A 11 -30.09 -12.47 -41.13
C GLY A 11 -31.58 -12.52 -41.59
N THR A 12 -31.86 -13.19 -42.67
CA THR A 12 -33.19 -13.48 -43.20
C THR A 12 -34.07 -14.08 -42.10
N LEU A 13 -35.25 -13.47 -41.84
CA LEU A 13 -36.25 -14.00 -40.92
C LEU A 13 -36.71 -15.40 -41.37
N ILE A 14 -36.49 -16.39 -40.53
CA ILE A 14 -37.03 -17.76 -40.75
C ILE A 14 -38.35 -17.85 -39.99
N ASP A 15 -39.45 -18.07 -40.68
CA ASP A 15 -40.75 -18.34 -40.06
C ASP A 15 -40.71 -19.72 -39.39
N PHE A 16 -41.02 -19.75 -38.11
CA PHE A 16 -41.14 -20.98 -37.34
C PHE A 16 -42.57 -21.55 -37.45
N ASP A 17 -42.73 -22.62 -38.24
CA ASP A 17 -43.90 -23.47 -38.19
C ASP A 17 -43.64 -24.77 -37.40
N GLY A 18 -44.66 -25.48 -37.01
CA GLY A 18 -44.54 -26.68 -36.17
C GLY A 18 -43.71 -27.84 -36.79
N GLY A 19 -43.48 -27.84 -38.12
CA GLY A 19 -42.68 -28.84 -38.82
C GLY A 19 -41.17 -28.48 -38.79
N ASN A 20 -40.83 -27.20 -38.93
CA ASN A 20 -39.47 -26.69 -38.87
C ASN A 20 -38.83 -26.79 -37.50
N ALA A 21 -39.61 -26.58 -36.43
CA ALA A 21 -39.11 -26.55 -35.05
C ALA A 21 -38.55 -27.93 -34.64
N SER A 22 -39.19 -29.03 -35.04
CA SER A 22 -38.73 -30.39 -34.72
C SER A 22 -37.43 -30.76 -35.47
N GLU A 23 -37.27 -30.35 -36.72
CA GLU A 23 -36.07 -30.64 -37.52
C GLU A 23 -34.88 -29.77 -37.07
N MET A 24 -35.09 -28.50 -36.75
CA MET A 24 -34.05 -27.63 -36.20
C MET A 24 -33.64 -28.09 -34.79
N GLY A 25 -34.56 -28.50 -33.95
CA GLY A 25 -34.26 -29.11 -32.65
C GLY A 25 -33.42 -30.38 -32.78
N ARG A 26 -33.72 -31.26 -33.76
CA ARG A 26 -32.93 -32.47 -34.06
C ARG A 26 -31.53 -32.13 -34.62
N ARG A 27 -31.40 -31.14 -35.50
CA ARG A 27 -30.10 -30.66 -36.02
C ARG A 27 -29.26 -30.01 -34.93
N GLY A 28 -29.86 -29.17 -34.09
CA GLY A 28 -29.22 -28.59 -32.93
C GLY A 28 -28.76 -29.64 -31.89
N GLY A 29 -29.57 -30.65 -31.65
CA GLY A 29 -29.22 -31.79 -30.80
C GLY A 29 -28.06 -32.62 -31.32
N VAL A 30 -28.02 -32.89 -32.66
CA VAL A 30 -26.91 -33.62 -33.30
C VAL A 30 -25.63 -32.78 -33.27
N ALA A 31 -25.71 -31.49 -33.56
CA ALA A 31 -24.56 -30.58 -33.52
C ALA A 31 -24.01 -30.43 -32.09
N SER A 32 -24.88 -30.28 -31.10
CA SER A 32 -24.54 -30.23 -29.68
C SER A 32 -23.92 -31.56 -29.23
N GLY A 33 -24.47 -32.70 -29.62
CA GLY A 33 -23.92 -34.03 -29.35
C GLY A 33 -22.55 -34.27 -29.97
N LYS A 34 -22.32 -33.75 -31.20
CA LYS A 34 -21.03 -33.81 -31.87
C LYS A 34 -19.97 -32.92 -31.20
N SER A 35 -20.36 -31.72 -30.82
CA SER A 35 -19.50 -30.79 -30.04
C SER A 35 -19.16 -31.35 -28.67
N ARG A 36 -20.14 -31.96 -27.95
CA ARG A 36 -19.87 -32.63 -26.67
C ARG A 36 -18.94 -33.83 -26.78
N ARG A 37 -19.08 -34.65 -27.83
CA ARG A 37 -18.16 -35.76 -28.11
C ARG A 37 -16.76 -35.27 -28.48
N GLN A 38 -16.63 -34.20 -29.26
CA GLN A 38 -15.31 -33.60 -29.56
C GLN A 38 -14.65 -33.03 -28.32
N LYS A 39 -15.39 -32.32 -27.46
CA LYS A 39 -14.88 -31.82 -26.18
C LYS A 39 -14.45 -32.96 -25.24
N ARG A 40 -15.23 -34.06 -25.17
CA ARG A 40 -14.89 -35.24 -24.38
C ARG A 40 -13.62 -35.93 -24.88
N THR A 41 -13.44 -36.08 -26.19
CA THR A 41 -12.23 -36.68 -26.79
C THR A 41 -11.00 -35.81 -26.57
N LEU A 42 -11.13 -34.47 -26.64
CA LEU A 42 -10.07 -33.53 -26.31
C LEU A 42 -9.72 -33.55 -24.81
N SER A 43 -10.72 -33.67 -23.96
CA SER A 43 -10.53 -33.82 -22.50
C SER A 43 -9.82 -35.13 -22.16
N GLU A 44 -10.18 -36.25 -22.83
CA GLU A 44 -9.53 -37.54 -22.60
C GLU A 44 -8.08 -37.55 -23.11
N LEU A 45 -7.81 -36.93 -24.28
CA LEU A 45 -6.45 -36.75 -24.81
C LEU A 45 -5.61 -35.82 -23.90
N SER A 46 -6.17 -34.71 -23.44
CA SER A 46 -5.47 -33.80 -22.53
C SER A 46 -5.19 -34.49 -21.20
N ALA A 47 -6.12 -35.29 -20.68
CA ALA A 47 -5.91 -36.06 -19.45
C ALA A 47 -4.79 -37.13 -19.60
N LEU A 48 -4.62 -37.69 -20.79
CA LEU A 48 -3.49 -38.61 -21.08
C LEU A 48 -2.16 -37.85 -21.20
N MET A 49 -2.14 -36.69 -21.87
CA MET A 49 -0.95 -35.86 -22.00
C MET A 49 -0.51 -35.28 -20.64
N VAL A 50 -1.45 -34.84 -19.82
CA VAL A 50 -1.23 -34.33 -18.47
C VAL A 50 -0.57 -35.35 -17.56
N ARG A 51 -0.84 -36.65 -17.75
CA ARG A 51 -0.26 -37.77 -16.97
C ARG A 51 1.06 -38.30 -17.51
N GLN A 52 1.54 -37.81 -18.67
CA GLN A 52 2.85 -38.21 -19.17
C GLN A 52 3.97 -37.71 -18.25
N GLU A 53 4.90 -38.58 -17.96
CA GLU A 53 6.09 -38.28 -17.16
C GLU A 53 6.97 -37.24 -17.89
N LEU A 54 7.35 -36.19 -17.19
CA LEU A 54 8.29 -35.19 -17.67
C LEU A 54 9.71 -35.74 -17.57
N ARG A 55 10.54 -35.53 -18.61
CA ARG A 55 11.92 -36.07 -18.68
C ARG A 55 12.90 -34.98 -19.11
N GLY A 56 14.18 -35.16 -18.78
CA GLY A 56 15.26 -34.29 -19.21
C GLY A 56 15.36 -32.97 -18.45
N GLU A 57 15.77 -31.91 -19.14
CA GLU A 57 16.00 -30.59 -18.55
C GLU A 57 14.72 -29.98 -17.95
N ASP A 58 13.58 -30.16 -18.61
CA ASP A 58 12.30 -29.64 -18.12
C ASP A 58 11.89 -30.26 -16.77
N ALA A 59 12.19 -31.54 -16.57
CA ALA A 59 11.94 -32.22 -15.28
C ALA A 59 12.88 -31.69 -14.19
N ALA A 60 14.12 -31.42 -14.51
CA ALA A 60 15.09 -30.87 -13.58
C ALA A 60 14.75 -29.42 -13.18
N GLU A 61 14.29 -28.60 -14.13
CA GLU A 61 13.85 -27.24 -13.87
C GLU A 61 12.59 -27.21 -12.99
N LEU A 62 11.60 -28.06 -13.29
CA LEU A 62 10.39 -28.16 -12.50
C LEU A 62 10.68 -28.65 -11.08
N ALA A 63 11.58 -29.62 -10.90
CA ALA A 63 12.00 -30.11 -9.60
C ALA A 63 12.75 -29.05 -8.79
N ALA A 64 13.54 -28.21 -9.45
CA ALA A 64 14.25 -27.11 -8.79
C ALA A 64 13.29 -26.00 -8.33
N LEU A 65 12.25 -25.69 -9.12
CA LEU A 65 11.24 -24.69 -8.78
C LEU A 65 10.24 -25.20 -7.72
N TYR A 66 9.94 -26.48 -7.74
CA TYR A 66 8.93 -27.13 -6.86
C TYR A 66 9.47 -28.45 -6.30
N PRO A 67 10.39 -28.41 -5.32
CA PRO A 67 11.05 -29.61 -4.77
C PRO A 67 10.10 -30.64 -4.19
N ASP A 68 8.92 -30.20 -3.76
CA ASP A 68 7.93 -31.01 -3.07
C ASP A 68 7.00 -31.80 -4.00
N LEU A 69 7.11 -31.64 -5.33
CA LEU A 69 6.35 -32.49 -6.27
C LEU A 69 6.78 -33.96 -6.26
N GLY A 70 7.79 -34.31 -5.49
CA GLY A 70 8.12 -35.65 -4.96
C GLY A 70 8.18 -36.80 -5.94
N GLY A 71 8.56 -36.58 -7.20
CA GLY A 71 8.65 -37.65 -8.21
C GLY A 71 7.45 -37.76 -9.15
N GLU A 72 6.38 -37.06 -8.92
CA GLU A 72 5.24 -36.94 -9.88
C GLU A 72 5.47 -35.77 -10.86
N LEU A 73 6.62 -35.73 -11.51
CA LEU A 73 6.94 -34.71 -12.51
C LEU A 73 6.23 -35.07 -13.82
N THR A 74 5.06 -34.51 -14.02
CA THR A 74 4.25 -34.75 -15.22
C THR A 74 4.17 -33.50 -16.11
N GLN A 75 3.82 -33.71 -17.37
CA GLN A 75 3.52 -32.61 -18.32
C GLN A 75 2.44 -31.67 -17.76
N GLY A 76 1.47 -32.23 -17.03
CA GLY A 76 0.43 -31.44 -16.37
C GLY A 76 0.97 -30.56 -15.26
N ALA A 77 1.88 -31.06 -14.44
CA ALA A 77 2.53 -30.27 -13.42
C ALA A 77 3.34 -29.11 -14.01
N ALA A 78 4.05 -29.35 -15.12
CA ALA A 78 4.78 -28.30 -15.84
C ALA A 78 3.84 -27.25 -16.45
N MET A 79 2.71 -27.67 -17.04
CA MET A 79 1.71 -26.75 -17.58
C MET A 79 1.09 -25.87 -16.49
N VAL A 80 0.72 -26.45 -15.34
CA VAL A 80 0.19 -25.70 -14.21
C VAL A 80 1.24 -24.72 -13.66
N ALA A 81 2.48 -25.16 -13.49
CA ALA A 81 3.57 -24.29 -13.05
C ALA A 81 3.81 -23.11 -14.01
N GLY A 82 3.77 -23.36 -15.32
CA GLY A 82 3.85 -22.31 -16.34
C GLY A 82 2.67 -21.32 -16.26
N GLN A 83 1.45 -21.80 -16.07
CA GLN A 83 0.28 -20.94 -15.87
C GLN A 83 0.38 -20.12 -14.58
N VAL A 84 0.84 -20.72 -13.47
CA VAL A 84 1.07 -20.02 -12.21
C VAL A 84 2.12 -18.92 -12.38
N ALA A 85 3.24 -19.21 -13.03
CA ALA A 85 4.28 -18.23 -13.29
C ALA A 85 3.77 -17.07 -14.19
N ALA A 86 3.03 -17.38 -15.25
CA ALA A 86 2.44 -16.38 -16.13
C ALA A 86 1.39 -15.50 -15.40
N ALA A 87 0.53 -16.09 -14.57
CA ALA A 87 -0.44 -15.34 -13.77
C ALA A 87 0.22 -14.43 -12.76
N ARG A 88 1.30 -14.89 -12.08
CA ARG A 88 2.11 -14.08 -11.16
C ARG A 88 2.79 -12.90 -11.86
N ASN A 89 3.07 -13.01 -13.14
CA ASN A 89 3.62 -11.94 -13.98
C ASN A 89 2.53 -11.09 -14.68
N GLY A 90 1.28 -11.17 -14.24
CA GLY A 90 0.18 -10.31 -14.69
C GLY A 90 -0.62 -10.82 -15.87
N SER A 91 -0.44 -12.08 -16.31
CA SER A 91 -1.24 -12.65 -17.40
C SER A 91 -2.67 -12.97 -16.98
N THR A 92 -3.63 -12.15 -17.40
CA THR A 92 -5.07 -12.35 -17.17
C THR A 92 -5.56 -13.69 -17.74
N GLN A 93 -5.04 -14.09 -18.90
CA GLN A 93 -5.43 -15.31 -19.57
C GLN A 93 -5.00 -16.56 -18.77
N ALA A 94 -3.76 -16.54 -18.25
CA ALA A 94 -3.26 -17.60 -17.38
C ALA A 94 -4.05 -17.69 -16.06
N PHE A 95 -4.40 -16.55 -15.47
CA PHE A 95 -5.23 -16.50 -14.28
C PHE A 95 -6.63 -17.08 -14.53
N GLN A 96 -7.28 -16.74 -15.62
CA GLN A 96 -8.58 -17.29 -15.99
C GLN A 96 -8.52 -18.81 -16.21
N ALA A 97 -7.48 -19.31 -16.89
CA ALA A 97 -7.30 -20.75 -17.10
C ALA A 97 -7.17 -21.52 -15.79
N LEU A 98 -6.41 -20.99 -14.83
CA LEU A 98 -6.28 -21.62 -13.50
C LEU A 98 -7.59 -21.60 -12.72
N ARG A 99 -8.36 -20.50 -12.78
CA ARG A 99 -9.70 -20.42 -12.17
C ARG A 99 -10.68 -21.45 -12.75
N GLU A 100 -10.65 -21.65 -14.06
CA GLU A 100 -11.50 -22.65 -14.72
C GLU A 100 -11.12 -24.09 -14.30
N MET A 101 -9.81 -24.37 -14.22
CA MET A 101 -9.31 -25.68 -13.74
C MET A 101 -9.74 -25.97 -12.31
N GLU A 102 -9.66 -24.99 -11.42
CA GLU A 102 -10.04 -25.13 -10.02
C GLU A 102 -11.56 -25.29 -9.87
N ALA A 103 -12.35 -24.51 -10.61
CA ALA A 103 -13.80 -24.64 -10.62
C ALA A 103 -14.28 -26.02 -11.13
N GLU A 104 -13.59 -26.58 -12.13
CA GLU A 104 -13.87 -27.94 -12.62
C GLU A 104 -13.50 -29.00 -11.56
N GLN A 105 -12.40 -28.82 -10.82
CA GLN A 105 -12.00 -29.73 -9.76
C GLN A 105 -12.99 -29.65 -8.57
N ALA A 106 -13.37 -28.45 -8.14
CA ALA A 106 -14.36 -28.26 -7.08
C ALA A 106 -15.74 -28.88 -7.43
N ALA A 107 -16.15 -28.80 -8.68
CA ALA A 107 -17.37 -29.44 -9.15
C ALA A 107 -17.29 -30.97 -9.08
N ARG A 108 -16.13 -31.56 -9.45
CA ARG A 108 -15.91 -33.03 -9.33
C ARG A 108 -15.89 -33.48 -7.87
N ASP A 109 -15.22 -32.72 -7.01
CA ASP A 109 -15.13 -33.04 -5.59
C ASP A 109 -16.50 -32.95 -4.90
N ALA A 110 -17.38 -32.03 -5.32
CA ALA A 110 -18.75 -31.93 -4.88
C ALA A 110 -19.61 -33.13 -5.35
N GLU A 111 -19.43 -33.63 -6.58
CA GLU A 111 -20.08 -34.81 -7.10
C GLU A 111 -19.63 -36.09 -6.35
N ASP A 112 -18.38 -36.15 -5.94
CA ASP A 112 -17.78 -37.26 -5.17
C ASP A 112 -18.13 -37.21 -3.67
N GLY A 113 -18.87 -36.18 -3.20
CA GLY A 113 -19.25 -36.01 -1.79
C GLY A 113 -18.12 -35.63 -0.87
N ARG A 114 -16.99 -35.11 -1.42
CA ARG A 114 -15.88 -34.60 -0.64
C ARG A 114 -16.26 -33.26 0.01
N PRO A 115 -15.71 -32.94 1.21
CA PRO A 115 -15.94 -31.64 1.79
C PRO A 115 -15.42 -30.55 0.83
N PHE A 116 -16.17 -29.44 0.73
CA PHE A 116 -15.84 -28.29 -0.11
C PHE A 116 -14.43 -27.80 0.22
N GLU A 117 -13.49 -28.01 -0.70
CA GLU A 117 -12.18 -27.41 -0.64
C GLU A 117 -12.30 -25.96 -1.13
N ARG A 118 -11.72 -25.03 -0.37
CA ARG A 118 -11.79 -23.60 -0.64
C ARG A 118 -11.17 -23.27 -2.01
N ASP A 119 -11.94 -22.64 -2.89
CA ASP A 119 -11.48 -22.08 -4.16
C ASP A 119 -10.58 -20.85 -3.88
N PHE A 120 -9.33 -21.10 -3.43
CA PHE A 120 -8.42 -20.03 -3.06
C PHE A 120 -8.01 -19.15 -4.26
N VAL A 121 -7.94 -19.68 -5.47
CA VAL A 121 -7.62 -18.95 -6.70
C VAL A 121 -8.64 -17.84 -6.96
N ARG A 122 -9.88 -18.07 -6.58
CA ARG A 122 -10.95 -17.08 -6.70
C ARG A 122 -10.84 -15.93 -5.69
N TYR A 123 -10.24 -16.18 -4.53
CA TYR A 123 -10.23 -15.25 -3.42
C TYR A 123 -8.85 -14.63 -3.14
N VAL A 124 -7.76 -15.33 -3.46
CA VAL A 124 -6.38 -14.91 -3.19
C VAL A 124 -5.67 -14.57 -4.50
N GLY A 125 -5.07 -13.39 -4.58
CA GLY A 125 -4.33 -12.94 -5.76
C GLY A 125 -3.10 -13.82 -6.05
N PRO A 126 -2.69 -13.95 -7.33
CA PRO A 126 -1.63 -14.85 -7.76
C PRO A 126 -0.29 -14.68 -7.03
N ALA A 127 0.04 -13.45 -6.60
CA ALA A 127 1.25 -13.18 -5.82
C ALA A 127 1.31 -13.95 -4.50
N PHE A 128 0.16 -14.44 -3.98
CA PHE A 128 0.05 -15.07 -2.67
C PHE A 128 -0.30 -16.55 -2.72
N TRP A 129 -0.40 -17.16 -3.90
CA TRP A 129 -0.68 -18.60 -4.00
C TRP A 129 0.40 -19.47 -3.36
N THR A 130 1.66 -19.05 -3.41
CA THR A 130 2.74 -19.74 -2.69
C THR A 130 2.58 -19.62 -1.16
N VAL A 131 2.06 -18.49 -0.67
CA VAL A 131 1.72 -18.32 0.75
C VAL A 131 0.64 -19.33 1.15
N HIS A 132 -0.45 -19.41 0.36
CA HIS A 132 -1.53 -20.38 0.58
C HIS A 132 -1.00 -21.82 0.58
N TYR A 133 -0.18 -22.18 -0.42
CA TYR A 133 0.43 -23.51 -0.52
C TYR A 133 1.21 -23.90 0.75
N HIS A 134 2.05 -23.02 1.27
CA HIS A 134 2.79 -23.28 2.49
C HIS A 134 1.92 -23.30 3.76
N LEU A 135 0.82 -22.53 3.79
CA LEU A 135 -0.12 -22.54 4.90
C LEU A 135 -0.89 -23.87 4.99
N THR A 136 -1.33 -24.40 3.86
CA THR A 136 -2.06 -25.68 3.81
C THR A 136 -1.17 -26.88 4.15
N ARG A 137 0.12 -26.80 3.86
CA ARG A 137 1.11 -27.85 4.21
C ARG A 137 1.72 -27.69 5.60
N GLU A 138 1.54 -26.53 6.22
CA GLU A 138 2.13 -26.20 7.53
C GLU A 138 3.66 -26.32 7.58
N ASP A 139 4.33 -26.17 6.41
CA ASP A 139 5.77 -26.35 6.27
C ASP A 139 6.56 -25.05 6.41
N GLN A 140 5.88 -23.90 6.54
CA GLN A 140 6.45 -22.58 6.78
C GLN A 140 5.68 -21.79 7.83
N ASN A 141 6.43 -21.06 8.69
CA ASN A 141 5.87 -20.35 9.85
C ASN A 141 5.91 -18.82 9.71
N GLU A 142 6.70 -18.25 8.80
CA GLU A 142 6.92 -16.82 8.68
C GLU A 142 6.73 -16.35 7.25
N PHE A 143 5.82 -15.39 7.06
CA PHE A 143 5.43 -14.84 5.78
C PHE A 143 5.72 -13.34 5.78
N TRP A 144 6.89 -12.96 5.28
CA TRP A 144 7.31 -11.57 5.08
C TRP A 144 6.79 -11.09 3.74
N MET A 145 5.86 -10.12 3.77
CA MET A 145 5.04 -9.72 2.62
C MET A 145 5.16 -8.21 2.36
N PRO A 146 6.36 -7.72 1.96
CA PRO A 146 6.49 -6.36 1.48
C PRO A 146 5.82 -6.19 0.12
N GLY A 147 5.22 -5.03 -0.14
CA GLY A 147 4.63 -4.76 -1.44
C GLY A 147 4.04 -3.37 -1.58
N GLY A 148 3.79 -2.95 -2.81
CA GLY A 148 3.22 -1.65 -3.13
C GLY A 148 1.78 -1.48 -2.63
N ARG A 149 1.27 -0.26 -2.74
CA ARG A 149 -0.15 0.04 -2.47
C ARG A 149 -1.05 -0.73 -3.40
N GLY A 150 -2.19 -1.19 -2.87
CA GLY A 150 -3.18 -1.92 -3.66
C GLY A 150 -2.74 -3.30 -4.14
N SER A 151 -1.60 -3.85 -3.66
CA SER A 151 -1.12 -5.18 -4.07
C SER A 151 -1.88 -6.36 -3.47
N GLY A 152 -2.91 -6.12 -2.63
CA GLY A 152 -3.76 -7.17 -2.06
C GLY A 152 -3.20 -7.93 -0.86
N LYS A 153 -2.07 -7.48 -0.26
CA LYS A 153 -1.43 -8.14 0.89
C LYS A 153 -2.39 -8.41 2.05
N SER A 154 -2.99 -7.33 2.56
CA SER A 154 -3.88 -7.39 3.72
C SER A 154 -5.15 -8.17 3.41
N SER A 155 -5.63 -8.09 2.16
CA SER A 155 -6.76 -8.88 1.66
C SER A 155 -6.45 -10.37 1.64
N ALA A 156 -5.26 -10.76 1.17
CA ALA A 156 -4.84 -12.15 1.18
C ALA A 156 -4.71 -12.69 2.61
N VAL A 157 -4.00 -11.97 3.49
CA VAL A 157 -3.80 -12.42 4.88
C VAL A 157 -5.10 -12.54 5.65
N SER A 158 -6.01 -11.55 5.53
CA SER A 158 -7.30 -11.61 6.22
C SER A 158 -8.15 -12.80 5.78
N GLN A 159 -8.15 -13.13 4.48
CA GLN A 159 -8.87 -14.30 3.95
C GLN A 159 -8.22 -15.61 4.41
N GLU A 160 -6.89 -15.71 4.39
CA GLU A 160 -6.17 -16.90 4.88
C GLU A 160 -6.45 -17.16 6.37
N ILE A 161 -6.48 -16.10 7.19
CA ILE A 161 -6.80 -16.21 8.62
C ILE A 161 -8.23 -16.71 8.82
N VAL A 162 -9.22 -16.07 8.18
CA VAL A 162 -10.64 -16.43 8.35
C VAL A 162 -10.88 -17.86 7.88
N ALA A 163 -10.38 -18.22 6.71
CA ALA A 163 -10.57 -19.55 6.15
C ALA A 163 -9.85 -20.63 6.98
N GLY A 164 -8.60 -20.40 7.38
CA GLY A 164 -7.89 -21.35 8.24
C GLY A 164 -8.55 -21.54 9.61
N MET A 165 -9.20 -20.50 10.15
CA MET A 165 -10.02 -20.63 11.36
C MET A 165 -11.35 -21.38 11.11
N MET A 166 -11.90 -21.32 9.90
CA MET A 166 -13.06 -22.13 9.52
C MET A 166 -12.71 -23.63 9.44
N GLU A 167 -11.52 -23.93 8.93
CA GLU A 167 -11.00 -25.30 8.77
C GLU A 167 -10.51 -25.91 10.09
N HIS A 168 -9.92 -25.10 10.98
CA HIS A 168 -9.30 -25.56 12.22
C HIS A 168 -9.96 -24.93 13.46
N PRO A 169 -10.89 -25.62 14.13
CA PRO A 169 -11.69 -25.04 15.22
C PRO A 169 -10.90 -24.75 16.50
N ASP A 170 -9.68 -25.24 16.63
CA ASP A 170 -8.75 -25.01 17.73
C ASP A 170 -7.85 -23.79 17.54
N ARG A 171 -7.92 -23.09 16.38
CA ARG A 171 -7.06 -21.97 16.02
C ARG A 171 -7.76 -20.64 16.15
N SER A 172 -7.14 -19.71 16.81
CA SER A 172 -7.53 -18.29 16.92
C SER A 172 -6.47 -17.40 16.29
N ALA A 173 -6.77 -16.12 16.12
CA ALA A 173 -5.86 -15.16 15.52
C ALA A 173 -5.62 -13.92 16.40
N TYR A 174 -4.48 -13.29 16.24
CA TYR A 174 -4.16 -12.02 16.84
C TYR A 174 -3.52 -11.07 15.84
N VAL A 175 -4.07 -9.85 15.72
CA VAL A 175 -3.64 -8.84 14.75
C VAL A 175 -3.03 -7.67 15.50
N PHE A 176 -1.89 -7.20 15.03
CA PHE A 176 -1.09 -6.15 15.64
C PHE A 176 -0.77 -5.02 14.66
N MET A 177 -0.77 -3.79 15.16
CA MET A 177 -0.19 -2.61 14.53
C MET A 177 0.70 -1.88 15.53
N ALA A 178 1.54 -0.98 15.04
CA ALA A 178 2.38 -0.14 15.90
C ALA A 178 1.52 0.73 16.83
N VAL A 179 0.47 1.34 16.30
CA VAL A 179 -0.46 2.23 17.03
C VAL A 179 -1.89 1.71 16.90
N GLY A 180 -2.65 1.78 18.00
CA GLY A 180 -4.03 1.27 18.04
C GLY A 180 -5.06 2.12 17.31
N GLU A 181 -4.77 3.37 16.99
CA GLU A 181 -5.72 4.34 16.43
C GLU A 181 -6.25 3.94 15.04
N GLY A 182 -5.41 3.40 14.17
CA GLY A 182 -5.79 2.94 12.83
C GLY A 182 -6.42 1.54 12.77
N MET A 183 -6.52 0.84 13.88
CA MET A 183 -6.90 -0.57 13.93
C MET A 183 -8.34 -0.84 13.48
N GLU A 184 -9.28 0.02 13.87
CA GLU A 184 -10.71 -0.15 13.54
C GLU A 184 -10.95 0.04 12.05
N GLY A 185 -10.49 1.15 11.46
CA GLY A 185 -10.67 1.45 10.04
C GLY A 185 -9.74 0.67 9.09
N GLY A 186 -8.74 -0.03 9.64
CA GLY A 186 -7.77 -0.84 8.91
C GLY A 186 -8.05 -2.34 9.01
N PRO A 187 -7.23 -3.10 9.74
CA PRO A 187 -7.31 -4.56 9.76
C PRO A 187 -8.60 -5.12 10.34
N PHE A 188 -9.32 -4.41 11.21
CA PHE A 188 -10.61 -4.87 11.72
C PHE A 188 -11.68 -4.90 10.61
N GLU A 189 -11.78 -3.83 9.82
CA GLU A 189 -12.67 -3.77 8.66
C GLU A 189 -12.19 -4.70 7.53
N GLN A 190 -10.88 -4.90 7.39
CA GLN A 190 -10.32 -5.85 6.42
C GLN A 190 -10.73 -7.29 6.74
N VAL A 191 -10.75 -7.67 8.01
CA VAL A 191 -11.25 -8.98 8.44
C VAL A 191 -12.77 -9.07 8.22
N ARG A 192 -13.56 -8.01 8.47
CA ARG A 192 -14.99 -8.00 8.12
C ARG A 192 -15.20 -8.28 6.64
N TRP A 193 -14.45 -7.56 5.79
CA TRP A 193 -14.49 -7.78 4.35
C TRP A 193 -14.16 -9.24 3.96
N ALA A 194 -13.16 -9.85 4.60
CA ALA A 194 -12.81 -11.25 4.35
C ALA A 194 -13.92 -12.22 4.76
N ILE A 195 -14.56 -12.01 5.91
CA ILE A 195 -15.71 -12.79 6.39
C ILE A 195 -16.87 -12.73 5.38
N ASP A 196 -17.21 -11.51 4.91
CA ASP A 196 -18.25 -11.27 3.93
C ASP A 196 -17.90 -11.93 2.57
N ARG A 197 -16.65 -11.76 2.14
CA ARG A 197 -16.14 -12.29 0.87
C ARG A 197 -16.16 -13.82 0.82
N LEU A 198 -15.89 -14.47 1.94
CA LEU A 198 -15.92 -15.93 2.08
C LEU A 198 -17.35 -16.48 2.30
N GLY A 199 -18.35 -15.61 2.44
CA GLY A 199 -19.75 -16.01 2.60
C GLY A 199 -20.07 -16.65 3.96
N VAL A 200 -19.30 -16.32 5.01
CA VAL A 200 -19.43 -16.91 6.34
C VAL A 200 -19.91 -15.93 7.42
N SER A 201 -20.49 -14.80 7.01
CA SER A 201 -20.90 -13.70 7.91
C SER A 201 -21.87 -14.15 9.01
N ASP A 202 -22.72 -15.12 8.75
CA ASP A 202 -23.67 -15.65 9.73
C ASP A 202 -22.99 -16.36 10.91
N GLU A 203 -21.76 -16.85 10.73
CA GLU A 203 -21.00 -17.53 11.78
C GLU A 203 -20.21 -16.57 12.68
N TRP A 204 -20.10 -15.32 12.33
CA TRP A 204 -19.24 -14.37 13.04
C TRP A 204 -20.03 -13.24 13.70
N GLU A 205 -19.51 -12.76 14.82
CA GLU A 205 -19.99 -11.58 15.54
C GLU A 205 -18.81 -10.67 15.89
N SER A 206 -19.01 -9.36 15.86
CA SER A 206 -17.99 -8.38 16.19
C SER A 206 -18.21 -7.74 17.54
N ARG A 207 -17.11 -7.33 18.20
CA ARG A 207 -17.10 -6.51 19.39
C ARG A 207 -16.02 -5.44 19.27
N LYS A 208 -16.35 -4.20 19.63
CA LYS A 208 -15.40 -3.08 19.59
C LYS A 208 -14.56 -2.91 20.87
N SER A 209 -15.07 -3.36 22.03
CA SER A 209 -14.35 -3.27 23.31
C SER A 209 -14.52 -4.56 24.12
N PRO A 210 -13.49 -5.40 24.30
CA PRO A 210 -12.24 -5.39 23.52
C PRO A 210 -12.49 -5.66 22.04
N MET A 211 -11.70 -5.03 21.17
CA MET A 211 -11.85 -5.15 19.72
C MET A 211 -11.55 -6.58 19.26
N MET A 212 -12.55 -7.25 18.70
CA MET A 212 -12.42 -8.61 18.19
C MET A 212 -13.57 -9.03 17.26
N TRP A 213 -13.31 -10.01 16.43
CA TRP A 213 -14.29 -10.88 15.77
C TRP A 213 -14.32 -12.22 16.49
N ARG A 214 -15.49 -12.78 16.69
CA ARG A 214 -15.69 -14.07 17.38
C ARG A 214 -16.56 -14.99 16.53
N ARG A 215 -16.12 -16.22 16.35
CA ARG A 215 -16.94 -17.26 15.72
C ARG A 215 -17.95 -17.80 16.72
N LYS A 216 -19.24 -17.78 16.35
CA LYS A 216 -20.36 -18.11 17.25
C LYS A 216 -20.35 -19.57 17.65
N SER A 217 -20.08 -20.50 16.71
CA SER A 217 -20.15 -21.94 16.90
C SER A 217 -19.04 -22.50 17.79
N THR A 218 -17.80 -21.99 17.64
CA THR A 218 -16.59 -22.54 18.29
C THR A 218 -16.03 -21.64 19.39
N GLY A 219 -16.40 -20.35 19.40
CA GLY A 219 -15.83 -19.36 20.31
C GLY A 219 -14.42 -18.87 19.96
N GLN A 220 -13.85 -19.31 18.82
CA GLN A 220 -12.59 -18.79 18.28
C GLN A 220 -12.65 -17.27 18.16
N ALA A 221 -11.51 -16.58 18.30
CA ALA A 221 -11.47 -15.13 18.22
C ALA A 221 -10.30 -14.62 17.37
N ILE A 222 -10.57 -13.57 16.59
CA ILE A 222 -9.57 -12.72 15.97
C ILE A 222 -9.51 -11.45 16.83
N ARG A 223 -8.41 -11.22 17.54
CA ARG A 223 -8.22 -10.06 18.42
C ARG A 223 -7.33 -9.04 17.77
N PHE A 224 -7.53 -7.77 18.12
CA PHE A 224 -6.80 -6.63 17.55
C PHE A 224 -6.17 -5.78 18.64
N ARG A 225 -4.92 -5.32 18.41
CA ARG A 225 -4.20 -4.52 19.40
C ARG A 225 -3.06 -3.69 18.83
N GLY A 226 -2.98 -2.41 19.27
CA GLY A 226 -1.79 -1.57 19.10
C GLY A 226 -0.68 -1.98 20.08
N LEU A 227 0.58 -1.89 19.63
CA LEU A 227 1.78 -2.20 20.43
C LEU A 227 2.37 -0.99 21.15
N ASP A 228 1.79 0.20 20.98
CA ASP A 228 2.08 1.42 21.74
C ASP A 228 1.97 1.23 23.27
N LYS A 229 1.18 0.24 23.70
CA LYS A 229 0.97 -0.16 25.10
C LYS A 229 1.52 -1.55 25.41
N ALA A 230 2.75 -1.83 25.01
CA ALA A 230 3.39 -3.16 25.07
C ALA A 230 3.38 -3.84 26.46
N SER A 231 3.30 -3.07 27.56
CA SER A 231 3.30 -3.61 28.93
C SER A 231 2.12 -4.54 29.26
N LYS A 232 1.03 -4.50 28.46
CA LYS A 232 -0.20 -5.29 28.70
C LYS A 232 -0.27 -6.60 27.92
N THR A 233 0.70 -6.93 27.07
CA THR A 233 0.66 -8.16 26.24
C THR A 233 1.03 -9.41 27.03
N LYS A 234 1.62 -9.25 28.21
CA LYS A 234 2.19 -10.35 29.01
C LYS A 234 1.19 -11.40 29.54
N SER A 235 -0.12 -11.20 29.38
CA SER A 235 -1.14 -12.06 30.01
C SER A 235 -2.33 -12.39 29.10
N THR A 236 -2.18 -12.34 27.78
CA THR A 236 -3.31 -12.56 26.87
C THR A 236 -3.45 -14.05 26.56
N LYS A 237 -4.45 -14.70 27.15
CA LYS A 237 -4.82 -16.07 26.82
C LYS A 237 -5.78 -16.12 25.63
N ALA A 238 -5.65 -17.14 24.82
CA ALA A 238 -6.62 -17.47 23.78
C ALA A 238 -7.96 -17.91 24.38
N PRO A 239 -9.06 -17.89 23.64
CA PRO A 239 -10.31 -18.52 24.06
C PRO A 239 -10.09 -19.98 24.46
N SER A 240 -10.93 -20.49 25.40
CA SER A 240 -10.82 -21.87 25.87
C SER A 240 -10.87 -22.87 24.72
N GLY A 241 -9.96 -23.84 24.73
CA GLY A 241 -9.86 -24.86 23.68
C GLY A 241 -9.16 -24.38 22.40
N THR A 242 -8.62 -23.14 22.38
CA THR A 242 -7.91 -22.63 21.21
C THR A 242 -6.54 -22.05 21.58
N TYR A 243 -5.71 -21.77 20.55
CA TYR A 243 -4.47 -21.03 20.69
C TYR A 243 -4.33 -20.02 19.53
N TYR A 244 -3.46 -18.98 19.69
CA TYR A 244 -3.27 -17.99 18.65
C TYR A 244 -2.33 -18.51 17.56
N ALA A 245 -2.87 -19.36 16.69
CA ALA A 245 -2.16 -19.95 15.57
C ALA A 245 -1.76 -18.90 14.52
N TYR A 246 -2.65 -17.94 14.23
CA TYR A 246 -2.44 -16.91 13.24
C TYR A 246 -2.05 -15.59 13.93
N GLN A 247 -0.89 -15.04 13.57
CA GLN A 247 -0.31 -13.84 14.15
C GLN A 247 0.02 -12.87 13.02
N TRP A 248 -0.74 -11.77 12.91
CA TRP A 248 -0.60 -10.82 11.83
C TRP A 248 -0.12 -9.46 12.34
N PHE A 249 1.02 -9.01 11.82
CA PHE A 249 1.62 -7.70 12.05
C PHE A 249 1.37 -6.85 10.80
N GLU A 250 0.34 -6.00 10.85
CA GLU A 250 0.01 -5.05 9.78
C GLU A 250 0.84 -3.80 9.96
N GLU A 251 1.32 -3.22 8.85
CA GLU A 251 2.28 -2.12 8.85
C GLU A 251 3.51 -2.44 9.71
N ALA A 252 4.06 -3.64 9.52
CA ALA A 252 5.12 -4.18 10.35
C ALA A 252 6.39 -3.31 10.38
N ASP A 253 6.65 -2.54 9.32
CA ASP A 253 7.76 -1.58 9.21
C ASP A 253 7.68 -0.45 10.23
N GLN A 254 6.48 -0.11 10.70
CA GLN A 254 6.26 0.95 11.71
C GLN A 254 6.59 0.50 13.15
N LEU A 255 6.77 -0.79 13.36
CA LEU A 255 7.21 -1.31 14.66
C LEU A 255 8.66 -0.88 14.95
N SER A 256 9.00 -0.79 16.23
CA SER A 256 10.33 -0.37 16.68
C SER A 256 11.46 -1.36 16.34
N GLY A 257 11.15 -2.46 15.64
CA GLY A 257 12.12 -3.43 15.14
C GLY A 257 11.81 -4.87 15.54
N PRO A 258 12.65 -5.84 15.14
CA PRO A 258 12.43 -7.27 15.36
C PRO A 258 12.30 -7.67 16.84
N GLN A 259 12.90 -6.89 17.75
CA GLN A 259 12.82 -7.15 19.20
C GLN A 259 11.40 -6.97 19.74
N ALA A 260 10.67 -5.95 19.26
CA ALA A 260 9.28 -5.72 19.65
C ALA A 260 8.39 -6.91 19.22
N ILE A 261 8.56 -7.37 17.97
CA ILE A 261 7.87 -8.55 17.44
C ILE A 261 8.16 -9.78 18.28
N ARG A 262 9.44 -10.06 18.57
CA ARG A 262 9.87 -11.22 19.37
C ARG A 262 9.21 -11.23 20.75
N THR A 263 9.15 -10.09 21.41
CA THR A 263 8.52 -9.96 22.75
C THR A 263 7.05 -10.35 22.73
N VAL A 264 6.33 -9.94 21.69
CA VAL A 264 4.91 -10.31 21.48
C VAL A 264 4.76 -11.80 21.22
N LEU A 265 5.56 -12.34 20.30
CA LEU A 265 5.51 -13.76 19.93
C LEU A 265 5.76 -14.68 21.11
N GLN A 266 6.76 -14.39 21.95
CA GLN A 266 7.04 -15.14 23.18
C GLN A 266 5.84 -15.20 24.15
N SER A 267 4.99 -14.20 24.13
CA SER A 267 3.80 -14.17 24.98
C SER A 267 2.64 -15.00 24.43
N LEU A 268 2.54 -15.13 23.09
CA LEU A 268 1.44 -15.82 22.40
C LEU A 268 1.66 -17.33 22.22
N THR A 269 2.92 -17.77 22.14
CA THR A 269 3.27 -19.18 21.86
C THR A 269 3.38 -20.01 23.13
N ARG A 270 3.30 -19.41 24.31
CA ARG A 270 3.58 -20.05 25.58
C ARG A 270 2.59 -21.15 25.98
N ASP A 271 1.32 -20.97 25.65
CA ASP A 271 0.21 -21.83 26.10
C ASP A 271 -0.21 -22.87 25.04
N ALA A 272 0.47 -22.95 23.90
CA ALA A 272 0.21 -23.93 22.87
C ALA A 272 0.89 -25.27 23.18
N GLY A 273 0.21 -26.37 22.94
CA GLY A 273 0.77 -27.72 23.10
C GLY A 273 1.91 -28.05 22.13
N GLY A 274 2.63 -29.13 22.39
CA GLY A 274 3.65 -29.63 21.45
C GLY A 274 3.03 -29.95 20.08
N GLY A 275 3.71 -29.58 18.99
CA GLY A 275 3.23 -29.79 17.62
C GLY A 275 2.26 -28.72 17.10
N ALA A 276 1.98 -27.67 17.88
CA ALA A 276 1.13 -26.56 17.42
C ALA A 276 1.77 -25.80 16.26
N TYR A 277 1.02 -25.59 15.19
CA TYR A 277 1.44 -24.78 14.04
C TYR A 277 1.17 -23.30 14.27
N PHE A 278 2.10 -22.45 13.85
CA PHE A 278 1.97 -21.00 13.92
C PHE A 278 2.28 -20.38 12.56
N ALA A 279 1.35 -19.59 12.03
CA ALA A 279 1.54 -18.75 10.85
C ALA A 279 1.69 -17.28 11.26
N ARG A 280 2.81 -16.67 10.92
CA ARG A 280 3.17 -15.28 11.25
C ARG A 280 3.26 -14.46 9.99
N PHE A 281 2.37 -13.50 9.84
CA PHE A 281 2.30 -12.61 8.69
C PHE A 281 2.86 -11.24 9.03
N TYR A 282 3.72 -10.71 8.16
CA TYR A 282 4.32 -9.38 8.29
C TYR A 282 4.06 -8.62 7.00
N THR A 283 2.98 -7.82 7.00
CA THR A 283 2.54 -7.04 5.85
C THR A 283 2.95 -5.59 6.00
N PHE A 284 3.57 -5.01 4.97
CA PHE A 284 3.97 -3.61 4.98
C PHE A 284 4.27 -3.09 3.58
N ASN A 285 4.22 -1.76 3.43
CA ASN A 285 4.80 -1.09 2.28
C ASN A 285 6.27 -0.81 2.61
N PRO A 286 7.23 -1.26 1.77
CA PRO A 286 8.63 -1.02 2.05
C PRO A 286 8.92 0.46 2.29
N PRO A 287 9.61 0.86 3.38
CA PRO A 287 10.08 2.22 3.56
C PRO A 287 10.97 2.67 2.40
N ARG A 288 10.96 3.98 2.08
CA ARG A 288 11.83 4.54 1.04
C ARG A 288 13.31 4.31 1.33
N VAL A 289 13.66 4.32 2.60
CA VAL A 289 15.04 4.15 3.06
C VAL A 289 15.44 2.68 3.00
N ALA A 290 16.41 2.35 2.16
CA ALA A 290 16.90 0.97 1.99
C ALA A 290 17.44 0.38 3.30
N GLU A 291 18.08 1.20 4.14
CA GLU A 291 18.64 0.84 5.43
C GLU A 291 17.60 0.69 6.55
N SER A 292 16.32 0.89 6.29
CA SER A 292 15.27 0.62 7.29
C SER A 292 15.36 -0.81 7.78
N TRP A 293 15.01 -1.05 9.03
CA TRP A 293 15.13 -2.39 9.63
C TRP A 293 14.34 -3.45 8.85
N ALA A 294 13.14 -3.09 8.34
CA ALA A 294 12.27 -4.00 7.62
C ALA A 294 12.86 -4.38 6.25
N ASN A 295 13.36 -3.38 5.49
CA ASN A 295 14.01 -3.62 4.20
C ASN A 295 15.28 -4.44 4.35
N ARG A 296 16.15 -4.12 5.34
CA ARG A 296 17.36 -4.89 5.62
C ARG A 296 17.06 -6.32 6.03
N LEU A 297 16.03 -6.53 6.85
CA LEU A 297 15.64 -7.87 7.25
C LEU A 297 15.17 -8.69 6.05
N CYS A 298 14.36 -8.12 5.16
CA CYS A 298 13.95 -8.79 3.92
C CYS A 298 15.15 -9.12 3.04
N ALA A 299 16.06 -8.18 2.80
CA ALA A 299 17.28 -8.41 2.02
C ALA A 299 18.17 -9.50 2.64
N GLN A 300 18.30 -9.52 3.98
CA GLN A 300 19.05 -10.56 4.69
C GLN A 300 18.39 -11.94 4.56
N ARG A 301 17.04 -12.01 4.61
CA ARG A 301 16.30 -13.26 4.39
C ARG A 301 16.52 -13.80 2.99
N GLU A 302 16.37 -12.94 1.98
CA GLU A 302 16.60 -13.28 0.56
C GLU A 302 18.05 -13.79 0.34
N ALA A 303 19.04 -13.11 0.92
CA ALA A 303 20.43 -13.54 0.88
C ALA A 303 20.69 -14.90 1.58
N GLN A 304 19.83 -15.29 2.52
CA GLN A 304 19.86 -16.60 3.21
C GLN A 304 19.02 -17.66 2.50
N GLY A 305 18.44 -17.38 1.34
CA GLY A 305 17.52 -18.27 0.63
C GLY A 305 16.15 -18.45 1.32
N LYS A 306 15.81 -17.58 2.29
CA LYS A 306 14.50 -17.59 2.97
C LYS A 306 13.49 -16.76 2.18
N PRO A 307 12.25 -17.24 2.01
CA PRO A 307 11.28 -16.56 1.18
C PRO A 307 10.88 -15.19 1.73
N VAL A 308 10.69 -14.25 0.80
CA VAL A 308 10.07 -12.95 0.98
C VAL A 308 9.06 -12.77 -0.15
N TYR A 309 7.79 -12.52 0.18
CA TYR A 309 6.68 -12.50 -0.76
C TYR A 309 6.39 -11.07 -1.21
N ARG A 310 7.14 -10.60 -2.22
CA ARG A 310 6.95 -9.26 -2.79
C ARG A 310 5.73 -9.23 -3.69
N SER A 311 4.95 -8.15 -3.59
CA SER A 311 3.73 -8.00 -4.37
C SER A 311 3.51 -6.59 -4.88
N THR A 312 2.90 -6.49 -6.05
CA THR A 312 2.48 -5.24 -6.68
C THR A 312 1.03 -5.36 -7.15
N PHE A 313 0.36 -4.24 -7.40
CA PHE A 313 -0.99 -4.25 -7.97
C PHE A 313 -1.05 -4.87 -9.38
N LEU A 314 0.07 -4.87 -10.11
CA LEU A 314 0.19 -5.47 -11.45
C LEU A 314 0.00 -6.99 -11.46
N GLN A 315 0.17 -7.64 -10.31
CA GLN A 315 0.01 -9.08 -10.14
C GLN A 315 -1.42 -9.47 -9.75
N LEU A 316 -2.31 -8.48 -9.55
CA LEU A 316 -3.71 -8.75 -9.28
C LEU A 316 -4.49 -8.92 -10.59
N PRO A 317 -5.59 -9.70 -10.55
CA PRO A 317 -6.52 -9.74 -11.68
C PRO A 317 -7.00 -8.33 -12.04
N PRO A 318 -7.13 -8.01 -13.33
CA PRO A 318 -7.54 -6.68 -13.75
C PRO A 318 -8.88 -6.20 -13.19
N ASP A 319 -9.81 -7.10 -12.97
CA ASP A 319 -11.12 -6.82 -12.36
C ASP A 319 -11.08 -6.55 -10.84
N TRP A 320 -9.92 -6.77 -10.19
CA TRP A 320 -9.72 -6.46 -8.78
C TRP A 320 -9.07 -5.10 -8.54
N VAL A 321 -8.60 -4.45 -9.60
CA VAL A 321 -7.98 -3.12 -9.55
C VAL A 321 -8.90 -2.14 -10.26
N SER A 322 -9.33 -1.07 -9.57
CA SER A 322 -10.17 -0.04 -10.18
C SER A 322 -9.43 0.69 -11.30
N ASP A 323 -10.18 1.13 -12.33
CA ASP A 323 -9.61 1.91 -13.42
C ASP A 323 -8.93 3.17 -12.91
N GLN A 324 -9.56 3.86 -11.93
CA GLN A 324 -8.97 5.04 -11.30
C GLN A 324 -7.60 4.76 -10.66
N MET A 325 -7.43 3.62 -9.98
CA MET A 325 -6.14 3.28 -9.40
C MET A 325 -5.07 3.06 -10.47
N ARG A 326 -5.44 2.51 -11.63
CA ARG A 326 -4.52 2.35 -12.79
C ARG A 326 -4.14 3.69 -13.38
N GLU A 327 -5.13 4.54 -13.61
CA GLU A 327 -4.92 5.90 -14.13
C GLU A 327 -4.01 6.70 -13.19
N ASP A 328 -4.25 6.68 -11.88
CA ASP A 328 -3.42 7.34 -10.87
C ASP A 328 -1.97 6.79 -10.88
N ALA A 329 -1.81 5.48 -11.04
CA ALA A 329 -0.50 4.84 -11.12
C ALA A 329 0.25 5.22 -12.40
N GLU A 330 -0.42 5.20 -13.55
CA GLU A 330 0.16 5.59 -14.85
C GLU A 330 0.52 7.09 -14.89
N GLU A 331 -0.32 7.95 -14.30
CA GLU A 331 -0.01 9.36 -14.19
C GLU A 331 1.22 9.58 -13.29
N LEU A 332 1.29 8.86 -12.16
CA LEU A 332 2.43 8.97 -11.28
C LEU A 332 3.71 8.43 -11.93
N GLU A 333 3.63 7.35 -12.70
CA GLU A 333 4.77 6.82 -13.45
C GLU A 333 5.36 7.84 -14.42
N LYS A 334 4.50 8.60 -15.12
CA LYS A 334 4.91 9.65 -16.07
C LYS A 334 5.46 10.89 -15.38
N THR A 335 4.88 11.26 -14.22
CA THR A 335 5.20 12.53 -13.55
C THR A 335 6.27 12.39 -12.48
N ASP A 336 6.37 11.25 -11.82
CA ASP A 336 7.35 10.92 -10.78
C ASP A 336 7.62 9.41 -10.73
N PRO A 337 8.50 8.90 -11.64
CA PRO A 337 8.81 7.47 -11.75
C PRO A 337 9.31 6.83 -10.44
N ASP A 338 10.06 7.58 -9.61
CA ASP A 338 10.54 7.05 -8.34
C ASP A 338 9.44 6.96 -7.28
N ALA A 339 8.50 7.93 -7.26
CA ALA A 339 7.33 7.82 -6.41
C ALA A 339 6.45 6.63 -6.85
N TYR A 340 6.27 6.42 -8.16
CA TYR A 340 5.58 5.26 -8.70
C TYR A 340 6.26 3.95 -8.27
N ARG A 341 7.56 3.82 -8.47
CA ARG A 341 8.33 2.64 -8.05
C ARG A 341 8.18 2.36 -6.55
N HIS A 342 8.25 3.42 -5.74
CA HIS A 342 8.11 3.28 -4.30
C HIS A 342 6.67 2.94 -3.88
N GLU A 343 5.69 3.74 -4.31
CA GLU A 343 4.31 3.64 -3.80
C GLU A 343 3.58 2.42 -4.35
N TYR A 344 3.74 2.12 -5.66
CA TYR A 344 3.00 1.07 -6.33
C TYR A 344 3.78 -0.23 -6.53
N LEU A 345 5.08 -0.15 -6.77
CA LEU A 345 5.90 -1.35 -6.94
C LEU A 345 6.58 -1.81 -5.65
N GLY A 346 6.62 -0.97 -4.61
CA GLY A 346 7.22 -1.32 -3.32
C GLY A 346 8.76 -1.30 -3.32
N ASP A 347 9.36 -0.52 -4.21
CA ASP A 347 10.81 -0.35 -4.26
C ASP A 347 11.30 0.62 -3.19
N SER A 348 12.48 0.36 -2.64
CA SER A 348 13.21 1.30 -1.80
C SER A 348 14.04 2.24 -2.68
N VAL A 349 13.58 3.47 -2.87
CA VAL A 349 14.16 4.43 -3.81
C VAL A 349 14.93 5.58 -3.15
N GLY A 350 15.04 5.60 -1.82
CA GLY A 350 15.72 6.65 -1.06
C GLY A 350 17.20 6.36 -0.83
N ILE A 351 18.02 7.40 -0.87
CA ILE A 351 19.44 7.37 -0.48
C ILE A 351 19.52 7.53 1.04
N GLY A 352 20.03 6.53 1.72
CA GLY A 352 20.10 6.30 3.15
C GLY A 352 20.02 7.52 4.08
N GLY A 353 18.94 7.64 4.81
CA GLY A 353 18.77 8.51 5.97
C GLY A 353 18.35 9.94 5.71
N MET A 354 18.54 10.51 4.52
CA MET A 354 18.15 11.89 4.21
C MET A 354 16.66 12.01 3.90
N VAL A 355 16.01 13.04 4.45
CA VAL A 355 14.57 13.30 4.18
C VAL A 355 14.38 13.86 2.76
N PHE A 356 15.33 14.66 2.30
CA PHE A 356 15.28 15.35 1.01
C PHE A 356 16.43 14.89 0.13
N ASP A 357 16.18 13.99 -0.78
CA ASP A 357 17.15 13.39 -1.72
C ASP A 357 17.11 14.01 -3.13
N ARG A 358 16.07 14.80 -3.42
CA ARG A 358 15.82 15.41 -4.74
C ARG A 358 15.98 16.94 -4.75
N VAL A 359 16.76 17.49 -3.82
CA VAL A 359 16.97 18.92 -3.74
C VAL A 359 18.15 19.30 -4.61
N GLU A 360 17.92 20.26 -5.50
CA GLU A 360 18.96 20.90 -6.31
C GLU A 360 19.41 22.20 -5.65
N PHE A 361 20.68 22.30 -5.31
CA PHE A 361 21.28 23.52 -4.80
C PHE A 361 21.97 24.25 -5.96
N ARG A 362 21.38 25.38 -6.40
CA ARG A 362 21.97 26.22 -7.44
C ARG A 362 21.61 27.67 -7.24
N GLU A 363 22.39 28.54 -7.81
CA GLU A 363 22.04 29.95 -7.96
C GLU A 363 20.79 30.11 -8.83
N ILE A 364 19.87 30.97 -8.40
CA ILE A 364 18.68 31.35 -9.17
C ILE A 364 18.91 32.78 -9.67
N PRO A 365 19.18 32.97 -10.99
CA PRO A 365 19.48 34.27 -11.55
C PRO A 365 18.33 35.26 -11.39
N ASP A 366 18.65 36.55 -11.31
CA ASP A 366 17.66 37.61 -11.17
C ASP A 366 16.65 37.65 -12.34
N GLU A 367 17.09 37.27 -13.54
CA GLU A 367 16.25 37.17 -14.73
C GLU A 367 15.20 36.05 -14.56
N GLU A 368 15.59 34.91 -13.96
CA GLU A 368 14.66 33.82 -13.65
C GLU A 368 13.66 34.28 -12.59
N ILE A 369 14.12 34.94 -11.53
CA ILE A 369 13.26 35.46 -10.46
C ILE A 369 12.28 36.52 -10.99
N ALA A 370 12.69 37.35 -11.91
CA ALA A 370 11.86 38.39 -12.52
C ALA A 370 10.66 37.81 -13.32
N ALA A 371 10.76 36.56 -13.74
CA ALA A 371 9.71 35.82 -14.45
C ALA A 371 8.76 35.05 -13.54
N PHE A 372 8.95 35.05 -12.21
CA PHE A 372 8.08 34.36 -11.26
C PHE A 372 6.71 34.99 -11.18
N ASP A 373 5.66 34.17 -11.16
CA ASP A 373 4.25 34.61 -11.19
C ASP A 373 3.33 33.88 -10.17
N ASN A 374 3.89 32.88 -9.47
CA ASN A 374 3.15 32.08 -8.49
C ASN A 374 3.91 31.92 -7.16
N PRO A 375 4.30 33.04 -6.51
CA PRO A 375 5.09 33.02 -5.28
C PRO A 375 4.32 32.47 -4.10
N GLN A 376 5.02 31.78 -3.22
CA GLN A 376 4.52 31.18 -1.98
C GLN A 376 5.36 31.71 -0.82
N ALA A 377 4.74 32.32 0.18
CA ALA A 377 5.40 32.82 1.38
C ALA A 377 4.91 32.07 2.62
N GLY A 378 5.82 31.72 3.49
CA GLY A 378 5.46 31.10 4.77
C GLY A 378 6.44 31.45 5.86
N GLU A 379 5.95 31.44 7.09
CA GLU A 379 6.74 31.72 8.27
C GLU A 379 6.46 30.78 9.43
N ASP A 380 7.52 30.47 10.15
CA ASP A 380 7.52 29.71 11.39
C ASP A 380 7.84 30.64 12.56
N PHE A 381 6.97 30.65 13.57
CA PHE A 381 7.13 31.53 14.73
C PHE A 381 8.03 30.92 15.77
N GLY A 382 9.01 31.69 16.25
CA GLY A 382 9.89 31.32 17.32
C GLY A 382 10.42 32.56 18.06
N TRP A 383 10.97 32.33 19.27
CA TRP A 383 11.59 33.40 20.08
C TRP A 383 13.01 33.02 20.50
N TRP A 384 13.10 32.03 21.39
CA TRP A 384 14.36 31.50 21.90
C TRP A 384 14.12 30.15 22.61
N PRO A 385 14.87 29.08 22.35
CA PRO A 385 16.03 29.00 21.39
C PRO A 385 15.60 28.99 19.92
N ASP A 386 14.33 28.73 19.61
CA ASP A 386 13.81 28.61 18.27
C ASP A 386 13.70 29.99 17.60
N PRO A 387 14.25 30.19 16.40
CA PRO A 387 14.17 31.46 15.69
C PRO A 387 12.79 31.68 15.05
N TRP A 388 12.38 32.91 14.85
CA TRP A 388 11.46 33.24 13.77
C TRP A 388 12.14 32.98 12.44
N ALA A 389 11.46 32.29 11.51
CA ALA A 389 11.95 31.97 10.18
C ALA A 389 10.90 32.27 9.11
N MET A 390 11.32 32.79 7.97
CA MET A 390 10.46 33.05 6.81
C MET A 390 11.15 32.67 5.53
N THR A 391 10.39 32.08 4.58
CA THR A 391 10.88 31.74 3.24
C THR A 391 9.94 32.24 2.16
N LEU A 392 10.52 32.52 0.98
CA LEU A 392 9.80 32.89 -0.23
C LEU A 392 10.19 31.95 -1.36
N SER A 393 9.19 31.31 -1.95
CA SER A 393 9.37 30.29 -2.99
C SER A 393 8.44 30.55 -4.18
N GLU A 394 8.83 30.09 -5.36
CA GLU A 394 8.00 30.05 -6.55
C GLU A 394 7.51 28.63 -6.80
N TRP A 395 6.22 28.44 -7.01
CA TRP A 395 5.67 27.16 -7.41
C TRP A 395 5.38 27.10 -8.91
N GLN A 396 6.04 26.19 -9.61
CA GLN A 396 5.82 25.91 -11.03
C GLN A 396 5.04 24.60 -11.21
N PRO A 397 3.70 24.65 -11.30
CA PRO A 397 2.86 23.43 -11.30
C PRO A 397 3.14 22.53 -12.50
N GLY A 398 3.36 23.10 -13.70
CA GLY A 398 3.65 22.34 -14.92
C GLY A 398 4.95 21.53 -14.87
N LYS A 399 5.91 21.96 -14.05
CA LYS A 399 7.21 21.29 -13.86
C LYS A 399 7.29 20.56 -12.52
N ARG A 400 6.26 20.66 -11.67
CA ARG A 400 6.27 20.21 -10.27
C ARG A 400 7.54 20.65 -9.53
N THR A 401 7.94 21.91 -9.72
CA THR A 401 9.16 22.46 -9.17
C THR A 401 8.84 23.59 -8.19
N LEU A 402 9.44 23.55 -7.01
CA LEU A 402 9.46 24.64 -6.04
C LEU A 402 10.86 25.27 -6.07
N LEU A 403 10.94 26.59 -6.28
CA LEU A 403 12.22 27.32 -6.27
C LEU A 403 12.19 28.26 -5.07
N THR A 404 13.08 28.07 -4.09
CA THR A 404 13.19 28.94 -2.91
C THR A 404 14.41 29.84 -3.08
N TRP A 405 14.15 31.16 -3.09
CA TRP A 405 15.19 32.16 -3.42
C TRP A 405 15.37 33.26 -2.40
N ARG A 406 14.54 33.30 -1.33
CA ARG A 406 14.72 34.25 -0.23
C ARG A 406 14.36 33.62 1.09
N GLU A 407 15.14 34.00 2.09
CA GLU A 407 14.86 33.68 3.50
C GLU A 407 15.21 34.88 4.37
N ASP A 408 14.57 34.95 5.51
CA ASP A 408 14.96 35.76 6.65
C ASP A 408 14.64 35.05 7.95
N GLY A 409 15.23 35.45 9.05
CA GLY A 409 14.97 34.88 10.35
C GLY A 409 15.94 35.35 11.43
N GLY A 410 15.56 35.10 12.66
CA GLY A 410 16.37 35.47 13.81
C GLY A 410 15.70 35.18 15.14
N ASN A 411 16.51 35.18 16.20
CA ASN A 411 16.03 34.97 17.56
C ASN A 411 15.70 36.30 18.25
N LYS A 412 14.81 36.25 19.24
CA LYS A 412 14.44 37.37 20.11
C LYS A 412 13.89 38.58 19.36
N LEU A 413 13.21 38.34 18.22
CA LEU A 413 12.52 39.37 17.46
C LEU A 413 11.13 39.59 18.06
N THR A 414 10.82 40.83 18.39
CA THR A 414 9.45 41.17 18.74
C THR A 414 8.51 40.95 17.55
N PRO A 415 7.20 40.75 17.75
CA PRO A 415 6.24 40.59 16.64
C PRO A 415 6.26 41.76 15.65
N ASP A 416 6.51 42.98 16.11
CA ASP A 416 6.65 44.16 15.26
C ASP A 416 7.94 44.12 14.41
N GLU A 417 9.05 43.65 14.98
CA GLU A 417 10.31 43.48 14.26
C GLU A 417 10.20 42.37 13.22
N SER A 418 9.61 41.22 13.57
CA SER A 418 9.40 40.13 12.62
C SER A 418 8.47 40.57 11.47
N ALA A 419 7.38 41.29 11.76
CA ALA A 419 6.47 41.83 10.74
C ALA A 419 7.16 42.81 9.80
N LYS A 420 8.00 43.72 10.32
CA LYS A 420 8.81 44.66 9.48
C LYS A 420 9.79 43.90 8.59
N ARG A 421 10.44 42.85 9.11
CA ARG A 421 11.37 42.03 8.33
C ARG A 421 10.62 41.21 7.27
N ALA A 422 9.46 40.62 7.61
CA ALA A 422 8.60 39.95 6.66
C ALA A 422 8.15 40.89 5.54
N ALA A 423 7.67 42.09 5.86
CA ALA A 423 7.30 43.11 4.89
C ALA A 423 8.47 43.48 3.95
N LYS A 424 9.71 43.63 4.51
CA LYS A 424 10.92 43.86 3.73
C LYS A 424 11.26 42.67 2.83
N LEU A 425 11.07 41.43 3.28
CA LEU A 425 11.30 40.24 2.46
C LEU A 425 10.35 40.20 1.25
N LEU A 426 9.10 40.63 1.44
CA LEU A 426 8.08 40.68 0.40
C LEU A 426 8.22 41.86 -0.53
N THR A 427 8.82 42.98 -0.06
CA THR A 427 9.10 44.17 -0.86
C THR A 427 10.48 44.09 -1.48
N TRP A 428 10.61 43.42 -2.59
CA TRP A 428 11.86 43.36 -3.36
C TRP A 428 12.17 44.71 -4.11
N ALA A 429 11.52 45.75 -3.73
CA ALA A 429 11.38 47.01 -4.46
C ALA A 429 12.57 47.97 -4.36
N ASP A 430 13.60 47.68 -3.55
CA ASP A 430 14.73 48.64 -3.36
C ASP A 430 15.79 48.56 -4.46
N GLU A 431 15.59 47.73 -5.49
CA GLU A 431 16.49 47.69 -6.65
C GLU A 431 15.86 48.42 -7.86
N PRO A 432 16.53 49.46 -8.43
CA PRO A 432 15.98 50.19 -9.54
C PRO A 432 15.67 49.31 -10.76
N GLY A 433 14.40 49.33 -11.22
CA GLY A 433 13.97 48.63 -12.42
C GLY A 433 13.27 47.29 -12.16
N LYS A 434 13.17 46.81 -10.93
CA LYS A 434 12.41 45.59 -10.59
C LYS A 434 10.99 45.90 -10.09
N LYS A 435 10.03 45.09 -10.51
CA LYS A 435 8.63 45.22 -10.02
C LYS A 435 8.58 44.94 -8.53
N PRO A 436 7.88 45.79 -7.73
CA PRO A 436 7.61 45.44 -6.32
C PRO A 436 6.84 44.15 -6.25
N ILE A 437 7.44 43.14 -5.60
CA ILE A 437 6.76 41.90 -5.37
C ILE A 437 5.97 42.03 -4.06
N TYR A 438 4.68 42.15 -4.18
CA TYR A 438 3.63 41.54 -3.37
C TYR A 438 3.39 42.09 -1.96
N HIS A 439 3.11 43.35 -1.82
CA HIS A 439 2.56 43.93 -0.59
C HIS A 439 1.24 43.25 -0.11
N ARG A 440 0.62 42.37 -0.91
CA ARG A 440 -0.69 41.75 -0.64
C ARG A 440 -0.71 40.25 -0.93
N MET A 441 0.44 39.58 -1.01
CA MET A 441 0.40 38.14 -1.13
C MET A 441 0.14 37.51 0.23
N PRO A 442 -0.65 36.42 0.31
CA PRO A 442 -0.87 35.72 1.56
C PRO A 442 0.43 35.11 2.09
N VAL A 443 0.70 35.34 3.38
CA VAL A 443 1.78 34.71 4.14
C VAL A 443 1.15 33.63 5.03
N TRP A 444 1.61 32.40 4.86
CA TRP A 444 1.09 31.25 5.61
C TRP A 444 1.95 31.00 6.83
N ALA A 445 1.40 31.33 8.00
CA ALA A 445 2.12 31.28 9.27
C ALA A 445 1.76 30.06 10.12
N ASP A 446 2.64 29.72 11.04
CA ASP A 446 2.34 28.76 12.09
C ASP A 446 1.02 29.10 12.80
N ASP A 447 0.08 28.15 12.84
CA ASP A 447 -1.23 28.32 13.47
C ASP A 447 -1.25 28.07 15.00
N ALA A 448 -0.10 27.76 15.59
CA ALA A 448 0.02 27.61 17.03
C ALA A 448 -0.05 28.95 17.79
N ASP A 449 0.25 30.08 17.15
CA ASP A 449 0.17 31.42 17.73
C ASP A 449 -0.77 32.36 16.97
N PRO A 450 -2.09 32.28 17.18
CA PRO A 450 -3.07 33.19 16.54
C PRO A 450 -2.86 34.67 16.89
N GLN A 451 -2.26 34.97 18.07
CA GLN A 451 -2.00 36.32 18.50
C GLN A 451 -0.91 36.96 17.64
N GLN A 452 0.14 36.23 17.34
CA GLN A 452 1.23 36.72 16.48
C GLN A 452 0.73 36.92 15.03
N ILE A 453 -0.15 36.05 14.52
CA ILE A 453 -0.81 36.25 13.23
C ILE A 453 -1.63 37.55 13.23
N ALA A 454 -2.37 37.86 14.29
CA ALA A 454 -3.15 39.10 14.41
C ALA A 454 -2.21 40.33 14.38
N GLN A 455 -1.12 40.30 15.14
CA GLN A 455 -0.13 41.38 15.16
C GLN A 455 0.55 41.61 13.79
N GLN A 456 0.83 40.51 13.05
CA GLN A 456 1.33 40.60 11.69
C GLN A 456 0.34 41.30 10.74
N ARG A 457 -0.96 41.02 10.90
CA ARG A 457 -2.05 41.71 10.15
C ARG A 457 -2.13 43.18 10.52
N ASP A 458 -2.04 43.52 11.79
CA ASP A 458 -2.03 44.92 12.27
C ASP A 458 -0.84 45.69 11.70
N ALA A 459 0.30 44.99 11.45
CA ALA A 459 1.46 45.54 10.79
C ALA A 459 1.32 45.61 9.24
N GLY A 460 0.17 45.22 8.68
CA GLY A 460 -0.15 45.33 7.24
C GLY A 460 0.18 44.13 6.38
N LEU A 461 0.54 42.99 6.97
CA LEU A 461 0.74 41.73 6.25
C LEU A 461 -0.59 40.99 6.04
N ASP A 462 -0.74 40.29 4.91
CA ASP A 462 -1.85 39.38 4.66
C ASP A 462 -1.54 37.98 5.24
N ALA A 463 -1.38 37.92 6.58
CA ALA A 463 -1.00 36.71 7.30
C ALA A 463 -2.18 35.78 7.57
N HIS A 464 -2.02 34.50 7.28
CA HIS A 464 -3.04 33.47 7.43
C HIS A 464 -2.48 32.25 8.17
N PRO A 465 -3.32 31.55 8.97
CA PRO A 465 -2.89 30.29 9.57
C PRO A 465 -2.69 29.23 8.48
N ALA A 466 -1.58 28.54 8.54
CA ALA A 466 -1.25 27.48 7.57
C ALA A 466 -2.17 26.26 7.69
N GLY A 467 -2.79 26.06 8.85
CA GLY A 467 -3.71 24.96 9.13
C GLY A 467 -3.01 23.61 9.11
N LYS A 468 -1.91 23.48 9.82
CA LYS A 468 -1.02 22.32 9.85
C LYS A 468 -1.65 21.02 10.38
N GLY A 469 -2.82 21.09 11.05
CA GLY A 469 -3.47 19.99 11.79
C GLY A 469 -3.27 18.59 11.23
N GLY A 470 -2.34 17.82 11.85
CA GLY A 470 -2.06 16.42 11.47
C GLY A 470 -1.33 16.21 10.14
N LEU A 471 -1.00 17.26 9.38
CA LEU A 471 -0.42 17.15 8.03
C LEU A 471 1.12 17.26 7.99
N ARG A 472 1.81 17.19 9.13
CA ARG A 472 3.28 17.32 9.18
C ARG A 472 3.96 16.32 8.24
N MET A 473 3.72 15.04 8.41
CA MET A 473 4.29 14.00 7.55
C MET A 473 3.86 14.13 6.08
N ALA A 474 2.60 14.49 5.83
CA ALA A 474 2.11 14.67 4.46
C ALA A 474 2.82 15.82 3.74
N SER A 475 3.10 16.93 4.42
CA SER A 475 3.81 18.07 3.85
C SER A 475 5.31 17.77 3.61
N TYR A 476 5.96 17.03 4.50
CA TYR A 476 7.34 16.55 4.26
C TYR A 476 7.40 15.60 3.05
N ARG A 477 6.50 14.63 2.97
CA ARG A 477 6.39 13.72 1.81
C ARG A 477 6.10 14.48 0.52
N TRP A 478 5.28 15.54 0.59
CA TRP A 478 5.02 16.36 -0.57
C TRP A 478 6.29 17.09 -1.04
N LEU A 479 7.04 17.76 -0.15
CA LEU A 479 8.31 18.41 -0.49
C LEU A 479 9.35 17.41 -1.03
N SER A 480 9.43 16.21 -0.46
CA SER A 480 10.33 15.15 -0.96
C SER A 480 9.91 14.59 -2.33
N SER A 481 8.63 14.75 -2.72
CA SER A 481 8.08 14.21 -3.98
C SER A 481 8.19 15.18 -5.17
N ILE A 482 8.57 16.41 -4.95
CA ILE A 482 8.71 17.44 -5.99
C ILE A 482 10.18 17.72 -6.27
N LYS A 483 10.47 18.35 -7.39
CA LYS A 483 11.78 18.96 -7.61
C LYS A 483 11.87 20.24 -6.77
N TRP A 484 12.78 20.27 -5.79
CA TRP A 484 12.99 21.44 -4.95
C TRP A 484 14.33 22.06 -5.29
N VAL A 485 14.33 23.31 -5.76
CA VAL A 485 15.52 24.08 -6.08
C VAL A 485 15.69 25.13 -4.99
N ILE A 486 16.86 25.19 -4.39
CA ILE A 486 17.21 26.17 -3.33
C ILE A 486 18.44 26.94 -3.78
N ASP A 487 18.36 28.26 -3.71
CA ASP A 487 19.53 29.13 -3.89
C ASP A 487 20.32 29.18 -2.56
N PRO A 488 21.47 28.51 -2.46
CA PRO A 488 22.22 28.45 -1.20
C PRO A 488 22.89 29.75 -0.80
N ALA A 489 23.10 30.68 -1.74
CA ALA A 489 23.67 32.00 -1.44
C ALA A 489 22.61 32.93 -0.85
N ARG A 490 21.36 32.84 -1.31
CA ARG A 490 20.22 33.63 -0.84
C ARG A 490 19.47 32.99 0.31
N CYS A 491 19.52 31.64 0.45
CA CYS A 491 18.86 30.85 1.47
C CYS A 491 19.85 29.89 2.18
N PRO A 492 20.90 30.44 2.84
CA PRO A 492 21.94 29.61 3.44
C PRO A 492 21.44 28.74 4.61
N ARG A 493 20.49 29.24 5.41
CA ARG A 493 19.98 28.53 6.58
C ARG A 493 19.05 27.37 6.18
N LEU A 494 18.13 27.65 5.24
CA LEU A 494 17.28 26.59 4.65
C LEU A 494 18.14 25.51 4.00
N ALA A 495 19.15 25.92 3.22
CA ALA A 495 20.05 24.98 2.56
C ALA A 495 20.80 24.09 3.56
N ASP A 496 21.21 24.65 4.70
CA ASP A 496 21.88 23.92 5.77
C ASP A 496 20.92 22.96 6.50
N GLU A 497 19.70 23.39 6.86
CA GLU A 497 18.68 22.52 7.45
C GLU A 497 18.33 21.34 6.53
N VAL A 498 18.09 21.63 5.25
CA VAL A 498 17.73 20.59 4.26
C VAL A 498 18.86 19.57 4.08
N ARG A 499 20.13 20.02 4.05
CA ARG A 499 21.29 19.12 3.96
C ARG A 499 21.47 18.23 5.20
N ARG A 500 21.02 18.69 6.37
CA ARG A 500 21.16 17.96 7.64
C ARG A 500 19.93 17.16 8.01
N LYS A 501 18.76 17.47 7.44
CA LYS A 501 17.51 16.83 7.85
C LYS A 501 17.49 15.36 7.49
N GLN A 502 17.51 14.53 8.51
CA GLN A 502 17.52 13.07 8.41
C GLN A 502 16.25 12.48 9.07
N TYR A 503 15.87 11.31 8.61
CA TYR A 503 14.93 10.47 9.32
C TYR A 503 15.49 10.08 10.69
N GLU A 504 14.61 9.75 11.64
CA GLU A 504 15.02 9.34 12.97
C GLU A 504 15.93 8.11 12.90
N ARG A 505 17.08 8.20 13.59
CA ARG A 505 18.02 7.10 13.70
C ARG A 505 17.84 6.42 15.06
N LEU A 506 17.47 5.13 15.03
CA LEU A 506 17.35 4.31 16.24
C LEU A 506 18.73 4.02 16.85
N ALA A 507 18.75 3.61 18.14
CA ALA A 507 19.97 3.19 18.81
C ALA A 507 20.68 2.01 18.10
N SER A 508 19.94 1.23 17.30
CA SER A 508 20.50 0.18 16.44
C SER A 508 21.25 0.72 15.20
N GLY A 509 21.29 2.03 14.99
CA GLY A 509 21.86 2.67 13.81
C GLY A 509 20.92 2.73 12.59
N GLN A 510 19.70 2.27 12.72
CA GLN A 510 18.70 2.19 11.66
C GLN A 510 17.91 3.49 11.55
N PHE A 511 17.53 3.86 10.31
CA PHE A 511 16.59 4.94 10.08
C PHE A 511 15.16 4.40 10.04
N VAL A 512 14.24 5.12 10.66
CA VAL A 512 12.79 4.88 10.59
C VAL A 512 12.14 6.08 9.91
N GLU A 513 11.07 5.88 9.15
CA GLU A 513 10.35 6.96 8.48
C GLU A 513 9.58 7.81 9.50
N ARG A 514 10.33 8.38 10.43
CA ARG A 514 9.90 9.39 11.38
C ARG A 514 10.84 10.57 11.27
N ILE A 515 10.29 11.77 11.22
CA ILE A 515 11.07 13.00 11.15
C ILE A 515 11.20 13.55 12.56
N PRO A 516 12.43 13.63 13.09
CA PRO A 516 12.66 14.22 14.40
C PRO A 516 12.19 15.68 14.45
N ASP A 517 11.67 16.10 15.59
CA ASP A 517 11.39 17.51 15.86
C ASP A 517 12.70 18.29 16.08
N GLY A 518 12.71 19.54 15.69
CA GLY A 518 13.82 20.47 15.91
C GLY A 518 14.74 20.66 14.71
N ASP A 519 15.44 21.78 14.70
CA ASP A 519 16.34 22.24 13.65
C ASP A 519 15.73 22.21 12.23
N ASP A 520 14.45 22.63 12.10
CA ASP A 520 13.70 22.62 10.84
C ASP A 520 12.83 23.87 10.61
N HIS A 521 13.21 25.01 11.17
CA HIS A 521 12.41 26.24 11.16
C HIS A 521 12.20 26.81 9.76
N TRP A 522 13.24 26.85 8.91
CA TRP A 522 13.13 27.30 7.52
C TRP A 522 12.47 26.25 6.63
N ILE A 523 12.64 24.97 6.95
CA ILE A 523 11.89 23.89 6.33
C ILE A 523 10.39 24.04 6.68
N ASP A 524 10.06 24.31 7.96
CA ASP A 524 8.70 24.47 8.42
C ASP A 524 8.03 25.71 7.83
N ALA A 525 8.74 26.83 7.75
CA ALA A 525 8.27 28.02 7.02
C ALA A 525 7.94 27.68 5.55
N THR A 526 8.80 26.93 4.85
CA THR A 526 8.55 26.51 3.46
C THR A 526 7.36 25.53 3.38
N ARG A 527 7.23 24.62 4.33
CA ARG A 527 6.08 23.72 4.42
C ARG A 527 4.77 24.48 4.59
N TYR A 528 4.75 25.50 5.46
CA TYR A 528 3.57 26.33 5.70
C TYR A 528 3.17 27.09 4.44
N ALA A 529 4.12 27.65 3.70
CA ALA A 529 3.89 28.26 2.39
C ALA A 529 3.16 27.29 1.43
N ALA A 530 3.59 26.02 1.44
CA ALA A 530 3.08 24.98 0.54
C ALA A 530 1.79 24.26 1.02
N MET A 531 1.27 24.53 2.23
CA MET A 531 0.15 23.78 2.81
C MET A 531 -1.12 23.76 1.94
N ARG A 532 -1.40 24.83 1.20
CA ARG A 532 -2.53 24.87 0.24
C ARG A 532 -2.33 23.86 -0.89
N LEU A 533 -1.12 23.75 -1.40
CA LEU A 533 -0.77 22.83 -2.49
C LEU A 533 -0.87 21.38 -2.02
N VAL A 534 -0.44 21.10 -0.79
CA VAL A 534 -0.60 19.79 -0.14
C VAL A 534 -2.08 19.40 0.00
N ARG A 535 -2.94 20.33 0.42
CA ARG A 535 -4.37 20.09 0.62
C ARG A 535 -5.14 19.94 -0.68
N GLN A 536 -4.83 20.72 -1.71
CA GLN A 536 -5.46 20.60 -3.02
C GLN A 536 -5.31 19.18 -3.59
N ARG A 537 -4.15 18.56 -3.39
CA ARG A 537 -3.93 17.15 -3.73
C ARG A 537 -4.79 16.20 -2.88
N GLY A 538 -5.03 16.52 -1.62
CA GLY A 538 -5.92 15.75 -0.72
C GLY A 538 -7.41 15.93 -1.01
N ALA A 539 -7.86 17.14 -1.35
CA ALA A 539 -9.24 17.45 -1.69
C ALA A 539 -9.66 16.83 -3.03
N TYR A 540 -8.76 16.76 -3.99
CA TYR A 540 -8.97 16.05 -5.25
C TYR A 540 -9.25 14.56 -5.01
N ARG A 541 -8.60 13.96 -4.01
CA ARG A 541 -8.86 12.57 -3.59
C ARG A 541 -10.17 12.37 -2.82
N GLN A 542 -10.70 13.38 -2.15
CA GLN A 542 -11.97 13.28 -1.40
C GLN A 542 -13.21 13.54 -2.27
N GLN A 543 -13.10 14.28 -3.37
CA GLN A 543 -14.20 14.48 -4.31
C GLN A 543 -14.41 13.31 -5.28
N GLN A 544 -13.50 12.34 -5.28
CA GLN A 544 -13.56 11.12 -6.09
C GLN A 544 -13.89 9.86 -5.25
N ARG A 545 -14.33 10.06 -4.01
CA ARG A 545 -14.86 8.98 -3.15
C ARG A 545 -16.41 9.10 -3.10
#